data_986ee749032a282555042d4e7dcca53d
#
_entry.id   986ee749032a282555042d4e7dcca53d
#
_cell.length_a   1.000
_cell.length_b   1.000
_cell.length_c   1.000
_cell.angle_alpha   90.00
_cell.angle_beta   90.00
_cell.angle_gamma   90.00
#
_symmetry.space_group_name_H-M   'P 1'
#
loop_
_entity.id
_entity.type
_entity.pdbx_description
1 polymer ?
#
loop_
_entity_poly.entity_id
_entity_poly.type
_entity_poly.pdbx_seq_one_letter_code
_entity_poly.pdbx_strand_id
1 'polypeptide(L)'
;SERVLALKALFERAGIAAVVPKDILVSLYNKFMLNTAYNTISALLDATYGELATEPVWRLARAVSREVQAVAKAEGVLLPDSLIEENHAIVTSLGSGKTSMAQDMEAGRVTENAWFCGTVIKLGIQHGILTPVSETLSALIEAKSL
;
A
#
# COMPACT_ATOMS: atom_id res chain seq x y z
N SER A 1 -1.99 -26.00 -0.92
CA SER A 1 -1.24 -27.27 -1.05
C SER A 1 -0.91 -27.82 0.35
N GLU A 2 -0.67 -29.12 0.47
CA GLU A 2 -0.27 -29.78 1.74
C GLU A 2 0.97 -29.13 2.36
N ARG A 3 1.94 -28.73 1.54
CA ARG A 3 3.15 -28.03 1.99
C ARG A 3 2.82 -26.71 2.71
N VAL A 4 1.85 -25.94 2.23
CA VAL A 4 1.41 -24.68 2.87
C VAL A 4 0.74 -24.95 4.22
N LEU A 5 -0.07 -26.01 4.29
CA LEU A 5 -0.74 -26.39 5.54
C LEU A 5 0.28 -26.93 6.57
N ALA A 6 1.28 -27.67 6.14
CA ALA A 6 2.35 -28.12 7.01
C ALA A 6 3.18 -26.95 7.59
N LEU A 7 3.49 -25.94 6.76
CA LEU A 7 4.16 -24.71 7.23
C LEU A 7 3.28 -23.93 8.21
N LYS A 8 1.99 -23.79 7.92
CA LYS A 8 1.04 -23.14 8.84
C LYS A 8 1.05 -23.83 10.19
N ALA A 9 0.92 -25.18 10.22
CA ALA A 9 0.94 -25.96 11.45
C ALA A 9 2.27 -25.82 12.22
N LEU A 10 3.40 -25.69 11.51
CA LEU A 10 4.71 -25.46 12.13
C LEU A 10 4.76 -24.09 12.83
N PHE A 11 4.31 -23.02 12.19
CA PHE A 11 4.25 -21.69 12.78
C PHE A 11 3.33 -21.65 14.00
N GLU A 12 2.13 -22.26 13.90
CA GLU A 12 1.18 -22.32 15.01
C GLU A 12 1.74 -23.05 16.23
N ARG A 13 2.48 -24.16 16.02
CA ARG A 13 3.19 -24.87 17.11
C ARG A 13 4.28 -24.01 17.75
N ALA A 14 4.89 -23.10 16.97
CA ALA A 14 5.89 -22.15 17.46
C ALA A 14 5.25 -20.91 18.12
N GLY A 15 3.93 -20.86 18.28
CA GLY A 15 3.22 -19.69 18.84
C GLY A 15 3.11 -18.52 17.87
N ILE A 16 3.38 -18.72 16.58
CA ILE A 16 3.30 -17.70 15.56
C ILE A 16 1.96 -17.84 14.81
N ALA A 17 1.14 -16.80 14.88
CA ALA A 17 -0.12 -16.76 14.13
C ALA A 17 0.15 -16.80 12.61
N ALA A 18 -0.44 -17.77 11.92
CA ALA A 18 -0.28 -17.93 10.48
C ALA A 18 -1.65 -18.07 9.80
N VAL A 19 -1.89 -17.23 8.80
CA VAL A 19 -3.12 -17.25 8.00
C VAL A 19 -2.79 -17.66 6.58
N VAL A 20 -3.56 -18.59 6.03
CA VAL A 20 -3.53 -18.92 4.60
C VAL A 20 -4.75 -18.29 3.97
N PRO A 21 -4.60 -17.20 3.21
CA PRO A 21 -5.75 -16.53 2.59
C PRO A 21 -6.38 -17.42 1.51
N LYS A 22 -7.67 -17.22 1.25
CA LYS A 22 -8.38 -17.93 0.16
C LYS A 22 -7.80 -17.53 -1.20
N ASP A 23 -7.52 -16.25 -1.38
CA ASP A 23 -6.90 -15.68 -2.57
C ASP A 23 -5.66 -14.87 -2.15
N ILE A 24 -4.51 -15.40 -2.50
CA ILE A 24 -3.22 -14.77 -2.18
C ILE A 24 -2.99 -13.49 -2.99
N LEU A 25 -3.48 -13.44 -4.24
CA LEU A 25 -3.31 -12.26 -5.09
C LEU A 25 -4.11 -11.08 -4.54
N VAL A 26 -5.35 -11.30 -4.10
CA VAL A 26 -6.13 -10.27 -3.42
C VAL A 26 -5.41 -9.75 -2.17
N SER A 27 -4.83 -10.63 -1.37
CA SER A 27 -4.07 -10.23 -0.17
C SER A 27 -2.81 -9.43 -0.51
N LEU A 28 -2.07 -9.83 -1.55
CA LEU A 28 -0.87 -9.13 -1.99
C LEU A 28 -1.21 -7.75 -2.58
N TYR A 29 -2.22 -7.67 -3.44
CA TYR A 29 -2.67 -6.39 -3.99
C TYR A 29 -3.30 -5.48 -2.95
N ASN A 30 -3.97 -6.02 -1.93
CA ASN A 30 -4.46 -5.21 -0.80
C ASN A 30 -3.30 -4.58 -0.02
N LYS A 31 -2.26 -5.36 0.29
CA LYS A 31 -1.04 -4.83 0.93
C LYS A 31 -0.35 -3.80 0.04
N PHE A 32 -0.27 -4.06 -1.27
CA PHE A 32 0.27 -3.12 -2.24
C PHE A 32 -0.52 -1.81 -2.26
N MET A 33 -1.85 -1.87 -2.27
CA MET A 33 -2.73 -0.70 -2.21
C MET A 33 -2.51 0.13 -0.93
N LEU A 34 -2.45 -0.54 0.23
CA LEU A 34 -2.17 0.10 1.50
C LEU A 34 -0.82 0.83 1.48
N ASN A 35 0.24 0.14 1.04
CA ASN A 35 1.58 0.72 0.99
C ASN A 35 1.66 1.87 -0.02
N THR A 36 1.12 1.70 -1.23
CA THR A 36 1.14 2.74 -2.28
C THR A 36 0.47 4.03 -1.78
N ALA A 37 -0.68 3.91 -1.11
CA ALA A 37 -1.39 5.07 -0.60
C ALA A 37 -0.69 5.65 0.64
N TYR A 38 -0.60 4.90 1.72
CA TYR A 38 -0.27 5.46 3.03
C TYR A 38 1.22 5.63 3.26
N ASN A 39 2.09 4.73 2.75
CA ASN A 39 3.53 4.92 2.91
C ASN A 39 4.01 6.14 2.13
N THR A 40 3.51 6.34 0.91
CA THR A 40 3.88 7.47 0.08
C THR A 40 3.41 8.80 0.69
N ILE A 41 2.16 8.87 1.14
CA ILE A 41 1.61 10.09 1.77
C ILE A 41 2.33 10.39 3.09
N SER A 42 2.55 9.37 3.93
CA SER A 42 3.31 9.50 5.19
C SER A 42 4.71 10.04 4.96
N ALA A 43 5.42 9.52 3.97
CA ALA A 43 6.77 9.98 3.62
C ALA A 43 6.80 11.42 3.10
N LEU A 44 5.79 11.83 2.32
CA LEU A 44 5.65 13.20 1.83
C LEU A 44 5.39 14.20 2.95
N LEU A 45 4.49 13.85 3.88
CA LEU A 45 4.05 14.72 4.96
C LEU A 45 4.90 14.62 6.21
N ASP A 46 5.83 13.66 6.27
CA ASP A 46 6.57 13.27 7.48
C ASP A 46 5.61 12.91 8.64
N ALA A 47 4.49 12.30 8.30
CA ALA A 47 3.37 12.05 9.20
C ALA A 47 3.39 10.65 9.80
N THR A 48 2.98 10.57 11.08
CA THR A 48 2.68 9.31 11.77
C THR A 48 1.35 8.73 11.29
N TYR A 49 1.10 7.46 11.58
CA TYR A 49 -0.15 6.81 11.22
C TYR A 49 -1.40 7.55 11.74
N GLY A 50 -1.36 8.08 12.98
CA GLY A 50 -2.48 8.83 13.56
C GLY A 50 -2.74 10.15 12.83
N GLU A 51 -1.69 10.82 12.34
CA GLU A 51 -1.81 12.07 11.59
C GLU A 51 -2.38 11.85 10.16
N LEU A 52 -2.33 10.62 9.66
CA LEU A 52 -2.96 10.25 8.38
C LEU A 52 -4.49 10.13 8.47
N ALA A 53 -5.08 10.25 9.66
CA ALA A 53 -6.53 10.12 9.87
C ALA A 53 -7.33 11.36 9.41
N THR A 54 -6.66 12.42 8.96
CA THR A 54 -7.34 13.66 8.54
C THR A 54 -8.07 13.52 7.23
N GLU A 55 -9.19 14.23 7.09
CA GLU A 55 -10.05 14.16 5.89
C GLU A 55 -9.32 14.48 4.57
N PRO A 56 -8.43 15.48 4.46
CA PRO A 56 -7.65 15.70 3.24
C PRO A 56 -6.75 14.53 2.85
N VAL A 57 -6.11 13.89 3.85
CA VAL A 57 -5.28 12.70 3.63
C VAL A 57 -6.15 11.52 3.20
N TRP A 58 -7.31 11.34 3.82
CA TRP A 58 -8.25 10.30 3.45
C TRP A 58 -8.70 10.41 1.99
N ARG A 59 -9.06 11.60 1.53
CA ARG A 59 -9.42 11.82 0.11
C ARG A 59 -8.29 11.43 -0.84
N LEU A 60 -7.06 11.81 -0.50
CA LEU A 60 -5.88 11.49 -1.30
C LEU A 60 -5.60 9.99 -1.31
N ALA A 61 -5.57 9.36 -0.14
CA ALA A 61 -5.37 7.91 -0.01
C ALA A 61 -6.43 7.10 -0.76
N ARG A 62 -7.69 7.53 -0.67
CA ARG A 62 -8.80 6.93 -1.41
C ARG A 62 -8.62 7.04 -2.93
N ALA A 63 -8.16 8.19 -3.42
CA ALA A 63 -7.92 8.39 -4.84
C ALA A 63 -6.80 7.47 -5.36
N VAL A 64 -5.67 7.38 -4.67
CA VAL A 64 -4.59 6.43 -4.99
C VAL A 64 -5.09 4.99 -4.95
N SER A 65 -5.85 4.62 -3.91
CA SER A 65 -6.39 3.26 -3.78
C SER A 65 -7.31 2.88 -4.95
N ARG A 66 -8.07 3.84 -5.49
CA ARG A 66 -8.89 3.62 -6.69
C ARG A 66 -8.04 3.38 -7.94
N GLU A 67 -6.91 4.06 -8.10
CA GLU A 67 -5.98 3.78 -9.19
C GLU A 67 -5.38 2.38 -9.06
N VAL A 68 -4.98 1.97 -7.84
CA VAL A 68 -4.51 0.59 -7.59
C VAL A 68 -5.60 -0.44 -7.88
N GLN A 69 -6.85 -0.20 -7.49
CA GLN A 69 -7.97 -1.10 -7.83
C GLN A 69 -8.16 -1.25 -9.35
N ALA A 70 -8.04 -0.13 -10.07
CA ALA A 70 -8.22 -0.13 -11.53
C ALA A 70 -7.13 -0.97 -12.23
N VAL A 71 -5.85 -0.79 -11.85
CA VAL A 71 -4.76 -1.58 -12.42
C VAL A 71 -4.81 -3.04 -11.97
N ALA A 72 -5.17 -3.32 -10.70
CA ALA A 72 -5.36 -4.68 -10.21
C ALA A 72 -6.45 -5.42 -10.99
N LYS A 73 -7.58 -4.75 -11.27
CA LYS A 73 -8.66 -5.31 -12.08
C LYS A 73 -8.21 -5.66 -13.49
N ALA A 74 -7.37 -4.82 -14.12
CA ALA A 74 -6.80 -5.10 -15.43
C ALA A 74 -5.83 -6.29 -15.41
N GLU A 75 -5.13 -6.51 -14.30
CA GLU A 75 -4.31 -7.70 -14.04
C GLU A 75 -5.13 -8.94 -13.62
N GLY A 76 -6.46 -8.86 -13.64
CA GLY A 76 -7.36 -9.97 -13.30
C GLY A 76 -7.62 -10.16 -11.81
N VAL A 77 -7.22 -9.20 -10.96
CA VAL A 77 -7.41 -9.26 -9.51
C VAL A 77 -8.49 -8.27 -9.07
N LEU A 78 -9.62 -8.81 -8.60
CA LEU A 78 -10.74 -7.98 -8.13
C LEU A 78 -10.58 -7.67 -6.64
N LEU A 79 -10.33 -6.40 -6.34
CA LEU A 79 -10.26 -5.90 -4.97
C LEU A 79 -11.63 -5.33 -4.57
N PRO A 80 -12.28 -5.84 -3.50
CA PRO A 80 -13.52 -5.26 -2.98
C PRO A 80 -13.35 -3.81 -2.57
N ASP A 81 -14.38 -3.00 -2.79
CA ASP A 81 -14.39 -1.58 -2.40
C ASP A 81 -14.20 -1.39 -0.89
N SER A 82 -14.71 -2.34 -0.07
CA SER A 82 -14.55 -2.32 1.38
C SER A 82 -13.10 -2.28 1.85
N LEU A 83 -12.15 -2.83 1.05
CA LEU A 83 -10.74 -2.83 1.42
C LEU A 83 -10.14 -1.43 1.55
N ILE A 84 -10.68 -0.44 0.84
CA ILE A 84 -10.22 0.95 0.95
C ILE A 84 -10.56 1.50 2.34
N GLU A 85 -11.79 1.29 2.79
CA GLU A 85 -12.26 1.73 4.11
C GLU A 85 -11.57 0.93 5.24
N GLU A 86 -11.43 -0.38 5.06
CA GLU A 86 -10.74 -1.27 6.00
C GLU A 86 -9.27 -0.86 6.17
N ASN A 87 -8.56 -0.58 5.09
CA ASN A 87 -7.18 -0.10 5.14
C ASN A 87 -7.06 1.24 5.86
N HIS A 88 -8.00 2.16 5.63
CA HIS A 88 -8.03 3.43 6.36
C HIS A 88 -8.20 3.22 7.86
N ALA A 89 -9.16 2.39 8.26
CA ALA A 89 -9.40 2.07 9.66
C ALA A 89 -8.17 1.41 10.32
N ILE A 90 -7.50 0.48 9.62
CA ILE A 90 -6.28 -0.16 10.11
C ILE A 90 -5.18 0.88 10.33
N VAL A 91 -4.87 1.67 9.31
CA VAL A 91 -3.76 2.65 9.35
C VAL A 91 -3.99 3.67 10.47
N THR A 92 -5.18 4.23 10.57
CA THR A 92 -5.49 5.25 11.58
C THR A 92 -5.50 4.71 13.01
N SER A 93 -5.65 3.39 13.19
CA SER A 93 -5.56 2.73 14.50
C SER A 93 -4.14 2.52 15.01
N LEU A 94 -3.11 2.67 14.15
CA LEU A 94 -1.71 2.37 14.50
C LEU A 94 -1.00 3.48 15.30
N GLY A 95 -1.66 4.61 15.54
CA GLY A 95 -1.20 5.65 16.47
C GLY A 95 0.07 6.38 15.98
N SER A 96 1.08 6.52 16.86
CA SER A 96 2.25 7.38 16.65
C SER A 96 3.40 6.75 15.86
N GLY A 97 3.24 5.54 15.33
CA GLY A 97 4.25 4.90 14.49
C GLY A 97 4.39 5.60 13.14
N LYS A 98 5.58 5.53 12.53
CA LYS A 98 5.85 5.99 11.17
C LYS A 98 5.88 4.80 10.20
N THR A 99 5.48 5.02 8.96
CA THR A 99 5.62 4.03 7.89
C THR A 99 7.08 3.75 7.57
N SER A 100 7.39 2.59 6.99
CA SER A 100 8.77 2.25 6.58
C SER A 100 9.35 3.27 5.60
N MET A 101 8.56 3.71 4.62
CA MET A 101 9.01 4.71 3.64
C MET A 101 9.31 6.07 4.28
N ALA A 102 8.52 6.51 5.27
CA ALA A 102 8.82 7.73 6.02
C ALA A 102 10.13 7.61 6.80
N GLN A 103 10.37 6.46 7.45
CA GLN A 103 11.62 6.17 8.14
C GLN A 103 12.83 6.11 7.20
N ASP A 104 12.67 5.57 5.99
CA ASP A 104 13.71 5.52 4.97
C ASP A 104 14.07 6.93 4.50
N MET A 105 13.07 7.76 4.23
CA MET A 105 13.26 9.13 3.80
C MET A 105 13.94 9.99 4.89
N GLU A 106 13.49 9.85 6.14
CA GLU A 106 14.11 10.54 7.30
C GLU A 106 15.59 10.16 7.48
N ALA A 107 15.92 8.89 7.19
CA ALA A 107 17.29 8.38 7.27
C ALA A 107 18.11 8.63 5.99
N GLY A 108 17.59 9.34 5.00
CA GLY A 108 18.27 9.59 3.72
C GLY A 108 18.50 8.33 2.88
N ARG A 109 17.68 7.29 3.08
CA ARG A 109 17.75 6.06 2.30
C ARG A 109 16.87 6.15 1.04
N VAL A 110 17.21 5.34 0.04
CA VAL A 110 16.37 5.20 -1.17
C VAL A 110 15.02 4.64 -0.76
N THR A 111 13.96 5.29 -1.20
CA THR A 111 12.58 4.87 -0.91
C THR A 111 12.09 3.79 -1.87
N GLU A 112 11.03 3.08 -1.48
CA GLU A 112 10.36 2.08 -2.31
C GLU A 112 9.38 2.70 -3.33
N ASN A 113 9.44 4.03 -3.60
CA ASN A 113 8.52 4.73 -4.50
C ASN A 113 8.40 4.08 -5.88
N ALA A 114 9.54 3.65 -6.46
CA ALA A 114 9.55 2.96 -7.76
C ALA A 114 8.73 1.64 -7.76
N TRP A 115 8.66 0.96 -6.61
CA TRP A 115 7.92 -0.29 -6.42
C TRP A 115 6.44 -0.05 -6.10
N PHE A 116 6.08 1.13 -5.57
CA PHE A 116 4.71 1.50 -5.24
C PHE A 116 4.07 2.33 -6.35
N CYS A 117 4.16 3.65 -6.29
CA CYS A 117 3.58 4.51 -7.32
C CYS A 117 4.14 4.21 -8.71
N GLY A 118 5.44 3.94 -8.85
CA GLY A 118 6.06 3.58 -10.11
C GLY A 118 5.45 2.32 -10.75
N THR A 119 5.08 1.31 -9.94
CA THR A 119 4.41 0.11 -10.44
C THR A 119 2.97 0.43 -10.90
N VAL A 120 2.22 1.25 -10.16
CA VAL A 120 0.86 1.67 -10.56
C VAL A 120 0.91 2.41 -11.89
N ILE A 121 1.85 3.36 -12.04
CA ILE A 121 2.06 4.13 -13.28
C ILE A 121 2.38 3.19 -14.45
N LYS A 122 3.34 2.27 -14.25
CA LYS A 122 3.74 1.31 -15.28
C LYS A 122 2.57 0.44 -15.74
N LEU A 123 1.79 -0.11 -14.80
CA LEU A 123 0.61 -0.91 -15.13
C LEU A 123 -0.49 -0.05 -15.77
N GLY A 124 -0.66 1.19 -15.31
CA GLY A 124 -1.56 2.15 -15.92
C GLY A 124 -1.25 2.37 -17.40
N ILE A 125 0.01 2.64 -17.75
CA ILE A 125 0.47 2.78 -19.13
C ILE A 125 0.21 1.50 -19.94
N GLN A 126 0.57 0.34 -19.37
CA GLN A 126 0.41 -0.96 -20.02
C GLN A 126 -1.06 -1.26 -20.38
N HIS A 127 -2.00 -0.86 -19.55
CA HIS A 127 -3.42 -1.15 -19.69
C HIS A 127 -4.26 0.05 -20.17
N GLY A 128 -3.64 1.19 -20.47
CA GLY A 128 -4.36 2.41 -20.90
C GLY A 128 -5.23 3.03 -19.81
N ILE A 129 -4.83 2.87 -18.55
CA ILE A 129 -5.50 3.41 -17.36
C ILE A 129 -4.74 4.65 -16.90
N LEU A 130 -5.46 5.76 -16.70
CA LEU A 130 -4.87 6.98 -16.16
C LEU A 130 -4.60 6.83 -14.66
N THR A 131 -3.41 7.27 -14.23
CA THR A 131 -2.95 7.19 -12.83
C THR A 131 -2.40 8.54 -12.34
N PRO A 132 -3.16 9.65 -12.52
CA PRO A 132 -2.64 11.00 -12.28
C PRO A 132 -2.25 11.26 -10.83
N VAL A 133 -2.90 10.60 -9.88
CA VAL A 133 -2.57 10.78 -8.45
C VAL A 133 -1.27 10.06 -8.12
N SER A 134 -1.08 8.84 -8.58
CA SER A 134 0.18 8.10 -8.41
C SER A 134 1.34 8.80 -9.09
N GLU A 135 1.14 9.35 -10.30
CA GLU A 135 2.14 10.15 -11.02
C GLU A 135 2.55 11.39 -10.21
N THR A 136 1.57 12.12 -9.67
CA THR A 136 1.83 13.31 -8.85
C THR A 136 2.58 12.96 -7.58
N LEU A 137 2.16 11.92 -6.86
CA LEU A 137 2.83 11.50 -5.64
C LEU A 137 4.26 11.01 -5.91
N SER A 138 4.47 10.26 -6.99
CA SER A 138 5.81 9.80 -7.40
C SER A 138 6.75 10.99 -7.65
N ALA A 139 6.30 11.97 -8.43
CA ALA A 139 7.09 13.17 -8.72
C ALA A 139 7.42 13.98 -7.44
N LEU A 140 6.47 14.06 -6.50
CA LEU A 140 6.72 14.75 -5.22
C LEU A 140 7.74 14.01 -4.34
N ILE A 141 7.71 12.67 -4.29
CA ILE A 141 8.72 11.87 -3.58
C ILE A 141 10.09 12.07 -4.22
N GLU A 142 10.18 12.01 -5.53
CA GLU A 142 11.43 12.24 -6.27
C GLU A 142 11.99 13.62 -6.00
N ALA A 143 11.17 14.66 -6.06
CA ALA A 143 11.57 16.03 -5.76
C ALA A 143 12.02 16.25 -4.31
N LYS A 144 11.38 15.55 -3.35
CA LYS A 144 11.76 15.62 -1.93
C LYS A 144 13.07 14.88 -1.63
N SER A 145 13.47 13.95 -2.50
CA SER A 145 14.69 13.14 -2.36
C SER A 145 15.94 13.78 -2.98
N LEU A 146 15.83 14.99 -3.58
CA LEU A 146 16.95 15.78 -4.13
C LEU A 146 17.74 16.48 -3.02
#